data_21cdbced2cf4791348dccf81117c9faf
#
_entry.id   21cdbced2cf4791348dccf81117c9faf
#
_cell.length_a   1.000
_cell.length_b   1.000
_cell.length_c   1.000
_cell.angle_alpha   90.00
_cell.angle_beta   90.00
_cell.angle_gamma   90.00
#
_symmetry.space_group_name_H-M   'P 1'
#
loop_
_entity.id
_entity.type
_entity.pdbx_description
1 polymer ?
#
loop_
_entity_poly.entity_id
_entity_poly.type
_entity_poly.pdbx_seq_one_letter_code
_entity_poly.pdbx_strand_id
1 'polypeptide(L)'
;LPKSIGLRELLQEINSFCGQEGIHAREHQRFWEVMEEQNLNPNRYANFLKSTAFSGKYSYENTSRNLLNKIKSGLGDKFSLSVTTALEHYTAILAQALFIEPMATNQNIAPQMLELLHWHASEEIEHKAVCFDVLKEVDDSYILRVSGMGLATVLLVGYLGLGQIYFISQDKDKSIIKMPIEAFVLLKTIVFGEIGIGLSKHLLSYFRKDFHPNDIDDRHFMENFFKDKSYA
;
A
#
# COMPACT_ATOMS: atom_id res chain seq x y z
N LEU A 1 20.78 -3.33 -18.26
CA LEU A 1 19.43 -2.93 -18.60
C LEU A 1 18.51 -4.11 -18.25
N PRO A 2 17.46 -3.93 -17.47
CA PRO A 2 16.48 -4.99 -17.32
C PRO A 2 15.96 -5.34 -18.71
N LYS A 3 15.92 -6.62 -19.03
CA LYS A 3 15.29 -7.09 -20.27
C LYS A 3 13.85 -6.62 -20.23
N SER A 4 13.40 -5.89 -21.25
CA SER A 4 11.98 -5.58 -21.37
C SER A 4 11.22 -6.91 -21.34
N ILE A 5 10.33 -7.01 -20.37
CA ILE A 5 9.40 -8.15 -20.27
C ILE A 5 8.59 -8.23 -21.58
N GLY A 6 8.43 -9.42 -22.14
CA GLY A 6 7.61 -9.58 -23.35
C GLY A 6 6.15 -9.30 -23.04
N LEU A 7 5.41 -8.69 -23.97
CA LEU A 7 3.97 -8.35 -23.77
C LEU A 7 3.15 -9.54 -23.27
N ARG A 8 3.43 -10.75 -23.73
CA ARG A 8 2.73 -11.97 -23.28
C ARG A 8 3.02 -12.29 -21.80
N GLU A 9 4.25 -12.11 -21.39
CA GLU A 9 4.71 -12.33 -20.02
C GLU A 9 4.11 -11.27 -19.08
N LEU A 10 4.13 -10.00 -19.50
CA LEU A 10 3.49 -8.91 -18.76
C LEU A 10 1.98 -9.14 -18.57
N LEU A 11 1.27 -9.64 -19.59
CA LEU A 11 -0.14 -10.00 -19.46
C LEU A 11 -0.39 -11.14 -18.45
N GLN A 12 0.52 -12.10 -18.35
CA GLN A 12 0.45 -13.15 -17.35
C GLN A 12 0.67 -12.58 -15.92
N GLU A 13 1.65 -11.71 -15.76
CA GLU A 13 1.90 -11.02 -14.47
C GLU A 13 0.72 -10.16 -14.05
N ILE A 14 0.09 -9.42 -14.97
CA ILE A 14 -1.14 -8.64 -14.68
C ILE A 14 -2.26 -9.56 -14.18
N ASN A 15 -2.47 -10.72 -14.82
CA ASN A 15 -3.51 -11.64 -14.39
C ASN A 15 -3.23 -12.24 -13.02
N SER A 16 -1.97 -12.58 -12.72
CA SER A 16 -1.56 -13.05 -11.39
C SER A 16 -1.77 -11.97 -10.33
N PHE A 17 -1.30 -10.75 -10.59
CA PHE A 17 -1.48 -9.58 -9.75
C PHE A 17 -2.97 -9.34 -9.41
N CYS A 18 -3.84 -9.29 -10.42
CA CYS A 18 -5.27 -9.12 -10.20
C CYS A 18 -5.89 -10.24 -9.35
N GLY A 19 -5.38 -11.47 -9.48
CA GLY A 19 -5.79 -12.61 -8.66
C GLY A 19 -5.38 -12.45 -7.20
N GLN A 20 -4.14 -12.07 -6.95
CA GLN A 20 -3.59 -11.81 -5.62
C GLN A 20 -4.32 -10.66 -4.94
N GLU A 21 -4.53 -9.53 -5.62
CA GLU A 21 -5.30 -8.40 -5.10
C GLU A 21 -6.74 -8.77 -4.72
N GLY A 22 -7.37 -9.68 -5.48
CA GLY A 22 -8.68 -10.23 -5.13
C GLY A 22 -8.67 -11.05 -3.84
N ILE A 23 -7.57 -11.75 -3.56
CA ILE A 23 -7.37 -12.49 -2.31
C ILE A 23 -7.10 -11.51 -1.16
N HIS A 24 -6.23 -10.51 -1.35
CA HIS A 24 -5.97 -9.45 -0.37
C HIS A 24 -7.26 -8.75 0.07
N ALA A 25 -8.10 -8.35 -0.88
CA ALA A 25 -9.38 -7.71 -0.58
C ALA A 25 -10.28 -8.59 0.29
N ARG A 26 -10.30 -9.90 0.07
CA ARG A 26 -11.08 -10.86 0.86
C ARG A 26 -10.52 -11.02 2.28
N GLU A 27 -9.20 -11.13 2.43
CA GLU A 27 -8.56 -11.27 3.74
C GLU A 27 -8.70 -9.98 4.56
N HIS A 28 -8.61 -8.81 3.93
CA HIS A 28 -8.94 -7.54 4.57
C HIS A 28 -10.40 -7.50 5.07
N GLN A 29 -11.34 -8.02 4.28
CA GLN A 29 -12.75 -8.09 4.71
C GLN A 29 -12.91 -8.98 5.95
N ARG A 30 -12.25 -10.12 6.01
CA ARG A 30 -12.25 -11.01 7.20
C ARG A 30 -11.64 -10.31 8.42
N PHE A 31 -10.56 -9.57 8.22
CA PHE A 31 -9.95 -8.81 9.31
C PHE A 31 -10.90 -7.72 9.84
N TRP A 32 -11.68 -7.09 8.97
CA TRP A 32 -12.68 -6.12 9.39
C TRP A 32 -13.79 -6.75 10.25
N GLU A 33 -14.19 -7.98 9.96
CA GLU A 33 -15.16 -8.72 10.80
C GLU A 33 -14.61 -8.88 12.22
N VAL A 34 -13.33 -9.24 12.38
CA VAL A 34 -12.67 -9.32 13.69
C VAL A 34 -12.62 -7.95 14.40
N MET A 35 -12.38 -6.87 13.66
CA MET A 35 -12.42 -5.51 14.22
C MET A 35 -13.83 -5.12 14.70
N GLU A 36 -14.87 -5.51 13.97
CA GLU A 36 -16.27 -5.27 14.35
C GLU A 36 -16.65 -6.01 15.63
N GLU A 37 -16.17 -7.24 15.84
CA GLU A 37 -16.32 -7.96 17.09
C GLU A 37 -15.70 -7.21 18.29
N GLN A 38 -14.68 -6.40 18.04
CA GLN A 38 -14.05 -5.52 19.04
C GLN A 38 -14.74 -4.15 19.16
N ASN A 39 -15.92 -3.98 18.57
CA ASN A 39 -16.69 -2.73 18.53
C ASN A 39 -16.02 -1.59 17.76
N LEU A 40 -15.11 -1.90 16.85
CA LEU A 40 -14.59 -0.95 15.87
C LEU A 40 -15.47 -0.95 14.61
N ASN A 41 -15.51 0.14 13.87
CA ASN A 41 -16.32 0.22 12.65
C ASN A 41 -15.45 0.50 11.40
N PRO A 42 -14.73 -0.51 10.88
CA PRO A 42 -13.88 -0.35 9.70
C PRO A 42 -14.67 -0.02 8.44
N ASN A 43 -15.90 -0.56 8.29
CA ASN A 43 -16.74 -0.34 7.12
C ASN A 43 -17.08 1.14 6.90
N ARG A 44 -17.32 1.90 7.96
CA ARG A 44 -17.56 3.34 7.85
C ARG A 44 -16.34 4.07 7.28
N TYR A 45 -15.15 3.71 7.74
CA TYR A 45 -13.91 4.31 7.22
C TYR A 45 -13.63 3.87 5.78
N ALA A 46 -13.82 2.61 5.45
CA ALA A 46 -13.68 2.10 4.09
C ALA A 46 -14.64 2.75 3.11
N ASN A 47 -15.89 3.00 3.51
CA ASN A 47 -16.85 3.73 2.69
C ASN A 47 -16.43 5.19 2.48
N PHE A 48 -15.85 5.83 3.49
CA PHE A 48 -15.26 7.15 3.34
C PHE A 48 -14.11 7.14 2.33
N LEU A 49 -13.18 6.17 2.42
CA LEU A 49 -12.10 5.98 1.45
C LEU A 49 -12.65 5.76 0.03
N LYS A 50 -13.59 4.84 -0.13
CA LYS A 50 -14.21 4.56 -1.43
C LYS A 50 -14.86 5.80 -2.04
N SER A 51 -15.55 6.61 -1.23
CA SER A 51 -16.24 7.82 -1.69
C SER A 51 -15.29 8.97 -2.04
N THR A 52 -14.11 9.01 -1.46
CA THR A 52 -13.15 10.11 -1.63
C THR A 52 -11.97 9.76 -2.53
N ALA A 53 -11.39 8.56 -2.40
CA ALA A 53 -10.22 8.13 -3.15
C ALA A 53 -10.55 7.45 -4.47
N PHE A 54 -11.63 6.63 -4.51
CA PHE A 54 -11.91 5.71 -5.61
C PHE A 54 -13.18 6.05 -6.43
N SER A 55 -13.91 7.10 -6.10
CA SER A 55 -15.21 7.46 -6.71
C SER A 55 -15.09 8.03 -8.13
N GLY A 56 -14.23 7.47 -8.99
CA GLY A 56 -14.04 7.95 -10.35
C GLY A 56 -15.01 7.39 -11.39
N LYS A 57 -15.10 6.10 -11.58
CA LYS A 57 -15.87 5.45 -12.66
C LYS A 57 -17.00 4.53 -12.20
N TYR A 58 -17.07 4.18 -10.93
CA TYR A 58 -17.92 3.09 -10.41
C TYR A 58 -19.01 3.53 -9.43
N SER A 59 -19.17 4.83 -9.17
CA SER A 59 -20.26 5.34 -8.35
C SER A 59 -21.36 5.90 -9.24
N TYR A 60 -22.49 5.21 -9.32
CA TYR A 60 -23.63 5.57 -10.16
C TYR A 60 -24.49 6.74 -9.63
N GLU A 61 -24.18 7.26 -8.44
CA GLU A 61 -24.94 8.35 -7.84
C GLU A 61 -24.04 9.48 -7.30
N ASN A 62 -24.25 10.69 -7.85
CA ASN A 62 -23.73 12.00 -7.43
C ASN A 62 -22.32 12.41 -7.87
N THR A 63 -22.10 12.46 -9.15
CA THR A 63 -20.87 12.90 -9.83
C THR A 63 -20.52 14.41 -9.64
N SER A 64 -21.38 15.21 -9.05
CA SER A 64 -21.21 16.67 -9.05
C SER A 64 -20.48 17.27 -7.85
N ARG A 65 -20.17 16.49 -6.82
CA ARG A 65 -19.65 17.01 -5.55
C ARG A 65 -18.16 16.78 -5.26
N ASN A 66 -17.47 15.96 -6.01
CA ASN A 66 -16.09 15.62 -5.69
C ASN A 66 -15.07 16.35 -6.56
N LEU A 67 -14.37 17.33 -5.98
CA LEU A 67 -13.24 18.02 -6.60
C LEU A 67 -12.17 17.03 -7.06
N LEU A 68 -11.89 15.97 -6.26
CA LEU A 68 -10.96 14.90 -6.60
C LEU A 68 -11.42 14.08 -7.81
N ASN A 69 -12.72 13.86 -8.00
CA ASN A 69 -13.24 13.19 -9.19
C ASN A 69 -13.10 14.04 -10.44
N LYS A 70 -13.31 15.36 -10.31
CA LYS A 70 -13.06 16.31 -11.39
C LYS A 70 -11.59 16.34 -11.80
N ILE A 71 -10.70 16.31 -10.84
CA ILE A 71 -9.24 16.23 -11.07
C ILE A 71 -8.90 14.88 -11.72
N LYS A 72 -9.40 13.75 -11.20
CA LYS A 72 -9.14 12.41 -11.76
C LYS A 72 -9.70 12.23 -13.17
N SER A 73 -10.93 12.69 -13.46
CA SER A 73 -11.50 12.61 -14.80
C SER A 73 -10.75 13.49 -15.81
N GLY A 74 -10.08 14.54 -15.35
CA GLY A 74 -9.25 15.41 -16.19
C GLY A 74 -7.82 14.91 -16.41
N LEU A 75 -7.31 14.04 -15.54
CA LEU A 75 -5.92 13.55 -15.59
C LEU A 75 -5.75 12.24 -16.38
N GLY A 76 -6.86 11.54 -16.67
CA GLY A 76 -6.87 10.33 -17.48
C GLY A 76 -6.34 9.06 -16.80
N ASP A 77 -6.50 7.95 -17.51
CA ASP A 77 -6.18 6.60 -17.01
C ASP A 77 -4.67 6.42 -16.75
N LYS A 78 -3.80 7.05 -17.54
CA LYS A 78 -2.35 6.99 -17.37
C LYS A 78 -1.88 7.61 -16.05
N PHE A 79 -2.47 8.73 -15.65
CA PHE A 79 -2.15 9.35 -14.36
C PHE A 79 -2.66 8.49 -13.19
N SER A 80 -3.86 7.91 -13.31
CA SER A 80 -4.37 6.97 -12.31
C SER A 80 -3.44 5.76 -12.15
N LEU A 81 -2.96 5.21 -13.27
CA LEU A 81 -1.97 4.13 -13.26
C LEU A 81 -0.66 4.57 -12.59
N SER A 82 -0.18 5.80 -12.84
CA SER A 82 1.04 6.30 -12.19
C SER A 82 0.88 6.45 -10.66
N VAL A 83 -0.31 6.79 -10.19
CA VAL A 83 -0.63 6.83 -8.74
C VAL A 83 -0.64 5.41 -8.17
N THR A 84 -1.28 4.45 -8.85
CA THR A 84 -1.27 3.04 -8.44
C THR A 84 0.16 2.50 -8.38
N THR A 85 0.95 2.73 -9.41
CA THR A 85 2.38 2.34 -9.46
C THR A 85 3.17 2.88 -8.25
N ALA A 86 2.88 4.10 -7.83
CA ALA A 86 3.51 4.69 -6.66
C ALA A 86 3.00 4.07 -5.35
N LEU A 87 1.72 3.72 -5.25
CA LEU A 87 1.16 3.01 -4.09
C LEU A 87 1.77 1.61 -3.96
N GLU A 88 1.92 0.86 -5.05
CA GLU A 88 2.61 -0.44 -5.07
C GLU A 88 4.06 -0.32 -4.56
N HIS A 89 4.75 0.77 -4.92
CA HIS A 89 6.08 1.01 -4.38
C HIS A 89 6.06 1.25 -2.86
N TYR A 90 5.06 1.97 -2.35
CA TYR A 90 4.89 2.18 -0.90
C TYR A 90 4.55 0.87 -0.18
N THR A 91 3.63 0.06 -0.72
CA THR A 91 3.25 -1.21 -0.09
C THR A 91 4.41 -2.18 -0.03
N ALA A 92 5.23 -2.27 -1.08
CA ALA A 92 6.44 -3.07 -1.09
C ALA A 92 7.47 -2.60 -0.04
N ILE A 93 7.67 -1.29 0.14
CA ILE A 93 8.54 -0.76 1.19
C ILE A 93 7.99 -1.10 2.59
N LEU A 94 6.69 -0.96 2.81
CA LEU A 94 6.05 -1.30 4.07
C LEU A 94 6.10 -2.83 4.32
N ALA A 95 5.93 -3.62 3.28
CA ALA A 95 6.10 -5.08 3.33
C ALA A 95 7.50 -5.48 3.79
N GLN A 96 8.52 -4.86 3.22
CA GLN A 96 9.91 -5.09 3.65
C GLN A 96 10.11 -4.77 5.14
N ALA A 97 9.46 -3.72 5.67
CA ALA A 97 9.54 -3.35 7.09
C ALA A 97 9.02 -4.45 8.02
N LEU A 98 8.04 -5.26 7.58
CA LEU A 98 7.48 -6.36 8.38
C LEU A 98 8.47 -7.51 8.60
N PHE A 99 9.44 -7.68 7.69
CA PHE A 99 10.47 -8.71 7.80
C PHE A 99 11.71 -8.26 8.57
N ILE A 100 11.80 -6.96 8.91
CA ILE A 100 12.95 -6.39 9.63
C ILE A 100 12.65 -6.38 11.13
N GLU A 101 13.62 -6.81 11.95
CA GLU A 101 13.58 -6.62 13.39
C GLU A 101 13.38 -5.12 13.77
N PRO A 102 12.55 -4.78 14.78
CA PRO A 102 11.84 -5.68 15.69
C PRO A 102 10.43 -6.11 15.22
N MET A 103 10.01 -5.75 14.00
CA MET A 103 8.63 -6.06 13.55
C MET A 103 8.43 -7.56 13.33
N ALA A 104 9.43 -8.24 12.74
CA ALA A 104 9.37 -9.68 12.43
C ALA A 104 9.17 -10.57 13.65
N THR A 105 9.61 -10.11 14.83
CA THR A 105 9.59 -10.88 16.08
C THR A 105 8.75 -10.23 17.19
N ASN A 106 7.81 -9.37 16.81
CA ASN A 106 6.99 -8.63 17.77
C ASN A 106 6.03 -9.56 18.54
N GLN A 107 6.36 -9.86 19.78
CA GLN A 107 5.59 -10.74 20.68
C GLN A 107 4.20 -10.17 21.07
N ASN A 108 3.93 -8.91 20.81
CA ASN A 108 2.62 -8.31 21.06
C ASN A 108 1.61 -8.57 19.91
N ILE A 109 2.06 -9.16 18.82
CA ILE A 109 1.22 -9.56 17.69
C ILE A 109 0.93 -11.06 17.81
N ALA A 110 -0.34 -11.45 17.70
CA ALA A 110 -0.71 -12.87 17.70
C ALA A 110 0.02 -13.61 16.57
N PRO A 111 0.56 -14.82 16.79
CA PRO A 111 1.34 -15.54 15.79
C PRO A 111 0.61 -15.71 14.44
N GLN A 112 -0.70 -16.01 14.48
CA GLN A 112 -1.52 -16.17 13.28
C GLN A 112 -1.64 -14.86 12.49
N MET A 113 -1.71 -13.72 13.21
CA MET A 113 -1.75 -12.41 12.58
C MET A 113 -0.40 -12.05 11.97
N LEU A 114 0.69 -12.34 12.66
CA LEU A 114 2.03 -12.12 12.13
C LEU A 114 2.28 -12.96 10.86
N GLU A 115 1.79 -14.18 10.86
CA GLU A 115 1.84 -15.07 9.69
C GLU A 115 1.06 -14.50 8.50
N LEU A 116 -0.16 -14.00 8.74
CA LEU A 116 -0.98 -13.35 7.71
C LEU A 116 -0.29 -12.11 7.15
N LEU A 117 0.29 -11.29 8.03
CA LEU A 117 1.04 -10.09 7.62
C LEU A 117 2.28 -10.43 6.79
N HIS A 118 3.03 -11.45 7.17
CA HIS A 118 4.21 -11.89 6.40
C HIS A 118 3.81 -12.51 5.05
N TRP A 119 2.72 -13.28 5.00
CA TRP A 119 2.19 -13.79 3.73
C TRP A 119 1.81 -12.64 2.80
N HIS A 120 1.00 -11.69 3.28
CA HIS A 120 0.61 -10.50 2.52
C HIS A 120 1.83 -9.70 2.05
N ALA A 121 2.78 -9.43 2.96
CA ALA A 121 4.02 -8.74 2.63
C ALA A 121 4.85 -9.47 1.56
N SER A 122 4.84 -10.81 1.56
CA SER A 122 5.54 -11.59 0.53
C SER A 122 4.93 -11.36 -0.86
N GLU A 123 3.60 -11.30 -0.96
CA GLU A 123 2.91 -11.03 -2.22
C GLU A 123 3.13 -9.59 -2.69
N GLU A 124 3.15 -8.59 -1.79
CA GLU A 124 3.50 -7.20 -2.13
C GLU A 124 4.92 -7.07 -2.73
N ILE A 125 5.88 -7.83 -2.19
CA ILE A 125 7.24 -7.87 -2.74
C ILE A 125 7.25 -8.55 -4.11
N GLU A 126 6.45 -9.59 -4.32
CA GLU A 126 6.38 -10.32 -5.57
C GLU A 126 5.88 -9.43 -6.71
N HIS A 127 4.80 -8.69 -6.49
CA HIS A 127 4.15 -7.94 -7.57
C HIS A 127 4.49 -6.45 -7.65
N LYS A 128 5.43 -5.96 -6.86
CA LYS A 128 5.86 -4.55 -6.82
C LYS A 128 6.22 -3.93 -8.18
N ALA A 129 6.62 -4.75 -9.16
CA ALA A 129 7.05 -4.27 -10.48
C ALA A 129 5.92 -4.24 -11.51
N VAL A 130 4.83 -4.97 -11.31
CA VAL A 130 3.79 -5.16 -12.33
C VAL A 130 3.20 -3.84 -12.81
N CYS A 131 2.70 -3.01 -11.89
CA CYS A 131 2.15 -1.70 -12.24
C CYS A 131 3.18 -0.76 -12.85
N PHE A 132 4.45 -0.86 -12.43
CA PHE A 132 5.54 -0.07 -12.98
C PHE A 132 5.83 -0.45 -14.44
N ASP A 133 5.88 -1.73 -14.75
CA ASP A 133 6.13 -2.24 -16.10
C ASP A 133 4.97 -1.90 -17.04
N VAL A 134 3.72 -2.00 -16.56
CA VAL A 134 2.55 -1.54 -17.32
C VAL A 134 2.62 -0.03 -17.58
N LEU A 135 2.97 0.78 -16.58
CA LEU A 135 3.09 2.23 -16.77
C LEU A 135 4.18 2.56 -17.80
N LYS A 136 5.29 1.88 -17.74
CA LYS A 136 6.42 2.07 -18.67
C LYS A 136 6.05 1.70 -20.10
N GLU A 137 5.28 0.63 -20.29
CA GLU A 137 4.79 0.19 -21.61
C GLU A 137 3.76 1.19 -22.18
N VAL A 138 2.89 1.75 -21.33
CA VAL A 138 1.83 2.68 -21.75
C VAL A 138 2.34 4.11 -21.91
N ASP A 139 3.22 4.56 -21.02
CA ASP A 139 3.80 5.91 -21.02
C ASP A 139 5.06 5.98 -20.14
N ASP A 140 6.23 5.94 -20.73
CA ASP A 140 7.53 5.97 -20.03
C ASP A 140 7.94 7.39 -19.57
N SER A 141 6.95 8.28 -19.35
CA SER A 141 7.21 9.65 -18.91
C SER A 141 7.65 9.70 -17.45
N TYR A 142 8.89 10.15 -17.22
CA TYR A 142 9.41 10.42 -15.88
C TYR A 142 8.54 11.41 -15.09
N ILE A 143 8.06 12.48 -15.74
CA ILE A 143 7.23 13.50 -15.09
C ILE A 143 5.90 12.90 -14.65
N LEU A 144 5.27 12.08 -15.49
CA LEU A 144 4.04 11.37 -15.16
C LEU A 144 4.24 10.48 -13.92
N ARG A 145 5.29 9.68 -13.90
CA ARG A 145 5.63 8.78 -12.80
C ARG A 145 5.87 9.53 -11.48
N VAL A 146 6.67 10.60 -11.50
CA VAL A 146 6.97 11.39 -10.29
C VAL A 146 5.75 12.19 -9.81
N SER A 147 4.92 12.69 -10.74
CA SER A 147 3.66 13.37 -10.38
C SER A 147 2.67 12.42 -9.71
N GLY A 148 2.59 11.16 -10.18
CA GLY A 148 1.81 10.10 -9.53
C GLY A 148 2.29 9.82 -8.10
N MET A 149 3.62 9.74 -7.89
CA MET A 149 4.21 9.58 -6.55
C MET A 149 3.84 10.75 -5.63
N GLY A 150 3.87 11.99 -6.11
CA GLY A 150 3.48 13.16 -5.32
C GLY A 150 2.03 13.05 -4.81
N LEU A 151 1.08 12.70 -5.69
CA LEU A 151 -0.31 12.50 -5.27
C LEU A 151 -0.47 11.27 -4.38
N ALA A 152 0.17 10.15 -4.71
CA ALA A 152 0.13 8.94 -3.90
C ALA A 152 0.60 9.20 -2.46
N THR A 153 1.69 9.98 -2.30
CA THR A 153 2.20 10.39 -0.98
C THR A 153 1.15 11.15 -0.18
N VAL A 154 0.51 12.15 -0.78
CA VAL A 154 -0.51 12.96 -0.12
C VAL A 154 -1.70 12.10 0.30
N LEU A 155 -2.17 11.23 -0.60
CA LEU A 155 -3.29 10.34 -0.33
C LEU A 155 -2.94 9.32 0.76
N LEU A 156 -1.79 8.64 0.66
CA LEU A 156 -1.37 7.63 1.63
C LEU A 156 -1.22 8.22 3.03
N VAL A 157 -0.43 9.29 3.18
CA VAL A 157 -0.21 9.95 4.47
C VAL A 157 -1.52 10.50 5.03
N GLY A 158 -2.33 11.15 4.19
CA GLY A 158 -3.61 11.71 4.58
C GLY A 158 -4.58 10.63 5.08
N TYR A 159 -4.77 9.56 4.32
CA TYR A 159 -5.70 8.49 4.70
C TYR A 159 -5.18 7.65 5.87
N LEU A 160 -3.90 7.34 5.93
CA LEU A 160 -3.35 6.65 7.11
C LEU A 160 -3.53 7.49 8.38
N GLY A 161 -3.24 8.79 8.33
CA GLY A 161 -3.42 9.69 9.45
C GLY A 161 -4.88 9.82 9.88
N LEU A 162 -5.80 10.01 8.94
CA LEU A 162 -7.24 10.07 9.22
C LEU A 162 -7.78 8.74 9.75
N GLY A 163 -7.34 7.61 9.19
CA GLY A 163 -7.72 6.28 9.66
C GLY A 163 -7.29 6.05 11.09
N GLN A 164 -6.06 6.44 11.41
CA GLN A 164 -5.52 6.32 12.74
C GLN A 164 -6.31 7.14 13.77
N ILE A 165 -6.59 8.41 13.47
CA ILE A 165 -7.43 9.26 14.28
C ILE A 165 -8.83 8.64 14.45
N TYR A 166 -9.40 8.13 13.35
CA TYR A 166 -10.72 7.51 13.35
C TYR A 166 -10.77 6.27 14.27
N PHE A 167 -9.80 5.35 14.17
CA PHE A 167 -9.80 4.14 15.01
C PHE A 167 -9.44 4.42 16.46
N ILE A 168 -8.48 5.31 16.75
CA ILE A 168 -8.18 5.73 18.13
C ILE A 168 -9.40 6.40 18.78
N SER A 169 -10.22 7.15 18.00
CA SER A 169 -11.44 7.80 18.52
C SER A 169 -12.51 6.81 18.99
N GLN A 170 -12.47 5.57 18.57
CA GLN A 170 -13.40 4.53 18.97
C GLN A 170 -12.92 3.75 20.22
N ASP A 171 -11.67 3.93 20.62
CA ASP A 171 -11.13 3.34 21.83
C ASP A 171 -11.63 4.13 23.06
N LYS A 172 -12.48 3.49 23.85
CA LYS A 172 -13.11 4.11 25.04
C LYS A 172 -12.13 4.41 26.17
N ASP A 173 -10.98 3.76 26.16
CA ASP A 173 -9.94 3.91 27.17
C ASP A 173 -8.97 5.05 26.83
N LYS A 174 -9.07 5.63 25.63
CA LYS A 174 -8.20 6.70 25.15
C LYS A 174 -8.80 8.09 25.35
N SER A 175 -7.96 9.00 25.79
CA SER A 175 -8.33 10.41 25.92
C SER A 175 -8.31 11.10 24.54
N ILE A 176 -9.44 11.67 24.13
CA ILE A 176 -9.58 12.45 22.88
C ILE A 176 -8.52 13.58 22.81
N ILE A 177 -8.12 14.13 23.95
CA ILE A 177 -7.12 15.21 24.02
C ILE A 177 -5.72 14.70 23.63
N LYS A 178 -5.40 13.43 23.90
CA LYS A 178 -4.08 12.84 23.57
C LYS A 178 -3.99 12.31 22.15
N MET A 179 -5.13 12.09 21.47
CA MET A 179 -5.21 11.51 20.14
C MET A 179 -4.27 12.16 19.09
N PRO A 180 -4.26 13.49 18.93
CA PRO A 180 -3.37 14.11 17.93
C PRO A 180 -1.90 13.89 18.24
N ILE A 181 -1.55 13.82 19.52
CA ILE A 181 -0.17 13.59 19.96
C ILE A 181 0.22 12.14 19.68
N GLU A 182 -0.64 11.19 20.02
CA GLU A 182 -0.38 9.75 19.76
C GLU A 182 -0.28 9.45 18.25
N ALA A 183 -1.17 10.02 17.45
CA ALA A 183 -1.11 9.91 15.98
C ALA A 183 0.17 10.54 15.41
N PHE A 184 0.58 11.70 15.93
CA PHE A 184 1.82 12.35 15.52
C PHE A 184 3.05 11.54 15.94
N VAL A 185 3.07 11.00 17.16
CA VAL A 185 4.19 10.16 17.65
C VAL A 185 4.32 8.91 16.79
N LEU A 186 3.20 8.25 16.45
CA LEU A 186 3.24 7.06 15.63
C LEU A 186 3.69 7.37 14.18
N LEU A 187 3.14 8.43 13.57
CA LEU A 187 3.60 8.88 12.25
C LEU A 187 5.09 9.23 12.27
N LYS A 188 5.56 9.94 13.29
CA LYS A 188 6.97 10.25 13.48
C LYS A 188 7.81 8.98 13.61
N THR A 189 7.34 7.97 14.36
CA THR A 189 8.05 6.71 14.54
C THR A 189 8.14 5.93 13.23
N ILE A 190 7.06 5.89 12.46
CA ILE A 190 7.04 5.21 11.15
C ILE A 190 7.97 5.91 10.14
N VAL A 191 7.95 7.25 10.11
CA VAL A 191 8.69 8.01 9.09
C VAL A 191 10.15 8.23 9.48
N PHE A 192 10.41 8.55 10.75
CA PHE A 192 11.72 8.96 11.26
C PHE A 192 12.35 7.94 12.24
N GLY A 193 11.68 6.83 12.52
CA GLY A 193 12.28 5.72 13.26
C GLY A 193 13.36 5.00 12.43
N GLU A 194 14.11 4.11 13.08
CA GLU A 194 15.19 3.36 12.43
C GLU A 194 14.75 2.63 11.16
N ILE A 195 13.56 2.04 11.18
CA ILE A 195 12.96 1.38 10.02
C ILE A 195 12.67 2.40 8.91
N GLY A 196 12.04 3.52 9.24
CA GLY A 196 11.69 4.57 8.27
C GLY A 196 12.94 5.18 7.62
N ILE A 197 13.98 5.44 8.41
CA ILE A 197 15.26 5.93 7.89
C ILE A 197 15.93 4.87 7.01
N GLY A 198 15.94 3.60 7.42
CA GLY A 198 16.48 2.50 6.63
C GLY A 198 15.78 2.35 5.27
N LEU A 199 14.47 2.49 5.25
CA LEU A 199 13.65 2.36 4.04
C LEU A 199 13.57 3.64 3.20
N SER A 200 13.92 4.81 3.75
CA SER A 200 13.92 6.09 3.02
C SER A 200 14.77 6.06 1.75
N LYS A 201 15.86 5.31 1.76
CA LYS A 201 16.72 5.10 0.58
C LYS A 201 15.93 4.44 -0.56
N HIS A 202 15.10 3.44 -0.25
CA HIS A 202 14.27 2.75 -1.24
C HIS A 202 13.19 3.69 -1.77
N LEU A 203 12.54 4.47 -0.91
CA LEU A 203 11.58 5.48 -1.31
C LEU A 203 12.21 6.54 -2.23
N LEU A 204 13.38 7.06 -1.86
CA LEU A 204 14.08 8.06 -2.65
C LEU A 204 14.60 7.50 -3.99
N SER A 205 14.88 6.20 -4.08
CA SER A 205 15.31 5.58 -5.32
C SER A 205 14.27 5.68 -6.43
N TYR A 206 12.98 5.78 -6.10
CA TYR A 206 11.89 5.95 -7.07
C TYR A 206 12.07 7.22 -7.95
N PHE A 207 12.74 8.24 -7.44
CA PHE A 207 13.00 9.49 -8.15
C PHE A 207 14.19 9.42 -9.11
N ARG A 208 14.93 8.32 -9.17
CA ARG A 208 15.96 8.12 -10.19
C ARG A 208 15.31 7.93 -11.56
N LYS A 209 15.91 8.47 -12.61
CA LYS A 209 15.39 8.32 -13.99
C LYS A 209 15.44 6.86 -14.46
N ASP A 210 16.49 6.17 -14.08
CA ASP A 210 16.80 4.77 -14.41
C ASP A 210 16.23 3.76 -13.39
N PHE A 211 15.38 4.21 -12.47
CA PHE A 211 14.79 3.37 -11.43
C PHE A 211 13.92 2.26 -12.00
N HIS A 212 14.03 1.09 -11.40
CA HIS A 212 13.08 0.00 -11.53
C HIS A 212 12.84 -0.64 -10.16
N PRO A 213 11.59 -1.06 -9.81
CA PRO A 213 11.31 -1.68 -8.50
C PRO A 213 12.19 -2.90 -8.19
N ASN A 214 12.56 -3.68 -9.19
CA ASN A 214 13.46 -4.82 -9.06
C ASN A 214 14.93 -4.46 -8.77
N ASP A 215 15.30 -3.16 -8.75
CA ASP A 215 16.61 -2.72 -8.26
C ASP A 215 16.73 -2.88 -6.73
N ILE A 216 15.58 -3.04 -6.02
CA ILE A 216 15.54 -3.28 -4.58
C ILE A 216 15.65 -4.79 -4.35
N ASP A 217 16.72 -5.19 -3.67
CA ASP A 217 17.00 -6.59 -3.34
C ASP A 217 16.26 -7.02 -2.06
N ASP A 218 15.00 -7.37 -2.21
CA ASP A 218 14.10 -7.78 -1.12
C ASP A 218 13.46 -9.16 -1.33
N ARG A 219 13.66 -9.78 -2.49
CA ARG A 219 13.06 -11.09 -2.84
C ARG A 219 13.44 -12.20 -1.86
N HIS A 220 14.61 -12.10 -1.24
CA HIS A 220 15.06 -13.08 -0.25
C HIS A 220 14.13 -13.19 0.96
N PHE A 221 13.40 -12.12 1.34
CA PHE A 221 12.41 -12.16 2.42
C PHE A 221 11.25 -13.10 2.09
N MET A 222 10.67 -12.92 0.89
CA MET A 222 9.61 -13.78 0.37
C MET A 222 10.06 -15.24 0.24
N GLU A 223 11.23 -15.47 -0.38
CA GLU A 223 11.77 -16.81 -0.59
C GLU A 223 11.99 -17.54 0.74
N ASN A 224 12.51 -16.87 1.76
CA ASN A 224 12.72 -17.46 3.07
C ASN A 224 11.38 -17.81 3.74
N PHE A 225 10.40 -16.92 3.68
CA PHE A 225 9.07 -17.17 4.25
C PHE A 225 8.42 -18.42 3.65
N PHE A 226 8.45 -18.58 2.32
CA PHE A 226 7.84 -19.75 1.68
C PHE A 226 8.66 -21.04 1.86
N LYS A 227 9.99 -20.95 1.97
CA LYS A 227 10.83 -22.11 2.29
C LYS A 227 10.51 -22.67 3.67
N ASP A 228 10.41 -21.81 4.67
CA ASP A 228 10.09 -22.22 6.05
C ASP A 228 8.71 -22.89 6.15
N LYS A 229 7.79 -22.58 5.25
CA LYS A 229 6.44 -23.16 5.19
C LYS A 229 6.36 -24.48 4.41
N SER A 230 7.27 -24.73 3.48
CA SER A 230 7.28 -25.98 2.71
C SER A 230 7.68 -27.21 3.53
N TYR A 231 8.09 -27.05 4.78
CA TYR A 231 8.46 -28.10 5.71
C TYR A 231 7.42 -28.32 6.84
N ALA A 232 6.32 -27.58 6.85
CA ALA A 232 5.21 -27.73 7.79
C ALA A 232 4.00 -28.39 7.14
#